data_2c30b5b3557203195dd2e4778623a87f
#
_entry.id   2c30b5b3557203195dd2e4778623a87f
#
_cell.length_a   1.000
_cell.length_b   1.000
_cell.length_c   1.000
_cell.angle_alpha   90.00
_cell.angle_beta   90.00
_cell.angle_gamma   90.00
#
_symmetry.space_group_name_H-M   'P 1'
#
loop_
_entity.id
_entity.type
_entity.pdbx_description
1 polymer ?
#
loop_
_entity_poly.entity_id
_entity_poly.type
_entity_poly.pdbx_seq_one_letter_code
_entity_poly.pdbx_strand_id
1 'polypeptide(L)'
;MRAAAIQMNSGPDVAVNLDLADRLIAEAADDNCTLAVLPENFALMPEHGTDKAKHAEAPGSGPIQDFLAGAAKRHQLWVVAGSMPLVSPEIAAQRVYGACPVYDPQGAARALYRKIHLFDVDLVDKQESYRESNSMLAGDELVTVDTPCGRIGLTICYDLRFPEMFRRLVDDGATVFTVPAAFTETTGKAHWHTLLRARAIENLAYVIAPGQYGRHPDNRSTFGHSLICDPWGRILSERAEGNGIVSADIDPGLPAKLRSEFPALANRRLR
;
A
#
# COMPACT_ATOMS: atom_id res chain seq x y z
N MET A 1 6.10 -18.23 -5.24
CA MET A 1 5.06 -17.30 -5.75
C MET A 1 5.75 -16.03 -6.20
N ARG A 2 5.14 -15.26 -7.13
CA ARG A 2 5.73 -13.99 -7.58
C ARG A 2 4.78 -12.84 -7.28
N ALA A 3 5.29 -11.71 -6.79
CA ALA A 3 4.49 -10.53 -6.45
C ALA A 3 5.03 -9.29 -7.15
N ALA A 4 4.12 -8.36 -7.48
CA ALA A 4 4.47 -7.08 -8.08
C ALA A 4 4.07 -5.91 -7.16
N ALA A 5 4.98 -4.92 -7.05
CA ALA A 5 4.68 -3.58 -6.58
C ALA A 5 4.56 -2.65 -7.79
N ILE A 6 3.44 -1.94 -7.91
CA ILE A 6 3.13 -1.09 -9.05
C ILE A 6 3.48 0.36 -8.73
N GLN A 7 4.31 0.98 -9.57
CA GLN A 7 4.63 2.42 -9.48
C GLN A 7 3.79 3.22 -10.45
N MET A 8 3.15 4.29 -9.97
CA MET A 8 2.30 5.16 -10.78
C MET A 8 2.62 6.64 -10.53
N ASN A 9 2.32 7.46 -11.55
CA ASN A 9 2.12 8.89 -11.38
C ASN A 9 0.64 9.19 -11.63
N SER A 10 -0.17 9.06 -10.59
CA SER A 10 -1.61 9.32 -10.69
C SER A 10 -1.90 10.81 -10.72
N GLY A 11 -2.93 11.18 -11.49
CA GLY A 11 -3.44 12.54 -11.61
C GLY A 11 -4.85 12.71 -11.02
N PRO A 12 -5.53 13.82 -11.35
CA PRO A 12 -6.88 14.11 -10.86
C PRO A 12 -7.98 13.39 -11.65
N ASP A 13 -7.67 12.80 -12.79
CA ASP A 13 -8.63 12.06 -13.63
C ASP A 13 -8.65 10.58 -13.28
N VAL A 14 -9.76 10.14 -12.69
CA VAL A 14 -9.95 8.75 -12.27
C VAL A 14 -9.89 7.78 -13.46
N ALA A 15 -10.50 8.10 -14.60
CA ALA A 15 -10.53 7.19 -15.74
C ALA A 15 -9.14 6.95 -16.30
N VAL A 16 -8.33 8.00 -16.43
CA VAL A 16 -6.92 7.89 -16.88
C VAL A 16 -6.08 7.06 -15.92
N ASN A 17 -6.30 7.21 -14.61
CA ASN A 17 -5.58 6.45 -13.60
C ASN A 17 -5.99 4.96 -13.62
N LEU A 18 -7.27 4.65 -13.80
CA LEU A 18 -7.75 3.28 -13.91
C LEU A 18 -7.22 2.59 -15.17
N ASP A 19 -7.18 3.28 -16.32
CA ASP A 19 -6.58 2.77 -17.55
C ASP A 19 -5.08 2.47 -17.39
N LEU A 20 -4.36 3.32 -16.67
CA LEU A 20 -2.95 3.09 -16.35
C LEU A 20 -2.80 1.88 -15.42
N ALA A 21 -3.62 1.81 -14.37
CA ALA A 21 -3.60 0.70 -13.42
C ALA A 21 -3.89 -0.65 -14.10
N ASP A 22 -4.88 -0.71 -15.03
CA ASP A 22 -5.19 -1.94 -15.76
C ASP A 22 -4.01 -2.44 -16.59
N ARG A 23 -3.33 -1.54 -17.32
CA ARG A 23 -2.13 -1.88 -18.09
C ARG A 23 -1.01 -2.44 -17.20
N LEU A 24 -0.79 -1.83 -16.03
CA LEU A 24 0.27 -2.27 -15.12
C LEU A 24 -0.08 -3.57 -14.38
N ILE A 25 -1.36 -3.81 -14.11
CA ILE A 25 -1.84 -5.10 -13.59
C ILE A 25 -1.68 -6.18 -14.66
N ALA A 26 -1.96 -5.88 -15.93
CA ALA A 26 -1.71 -6.79 -17.05
C ALA A 26 -0.21 -7.12 -17.18
N GLU A 27 0.67 -6.10 -17.09
CA GLU A 27 2.13 -6.31 -17.09
C GLU A 27 2.58 -7.24 -15.95
N ALA A 28 1.98 -7.11 -14.76
CA ALA A 28 2.25 -8.01 -13.65
C ALA A 28 1.78 -9.44 -13.93
N ALA A 29 0.64 -9.61 -14.60
CA ALA A 29 0.15 -10.93 -15.03
C ALA A 29 1.07 -11.58 -16.06
N ASP A 30 1.52 -10.81 -17.05
CA ASP A 30 2.45 -11.25 -18.09
C ASP A 30 3.83 -11.67 -17.51
N ASP A 31 4.23 -11.04 -16.39
CA ASP A 31 5.42 -11.44 -15.59
C ASP A 31 5.15 -12.60 -14.61
N ASN A 32 4.05 -13.31 -14.77
CA ASN A 32 3.63 -14.45 -13.96
C ASN A 32 3.48 -14.14 -12.46
N CYS A 33 3.16 -12.90 -12.10
CA CYS A 33 2.83 -12.57 -10.73
C CYS A 33 1.49 -13.21 -10.33
N THR A 34 1.36 -13.53 -9.04
CA THR A 34 0.12 -14.01 -8.43
C THR A 34 -0.55 -12.95 -7.55
N LEU A 35 0.19 -11.89 -7.27
CA LEU A 35 -0.23 -10.74 -6.44
C LEU A 35 0.28 -9.45 -7.07
N ALA A 36 -0.60 -8.47 -7.23
CA ALA A 36 -0.27 -7.09 -7.60
C ALA A 36 -0.70 -6.12 -6.50
N VAL A 37 0.18 -5.19 -6.13
CA VAL A 37 -0.08 -4.16 -5.11
C VAL A 37 0.00 -2.78 -5.76
N LEU A 38 -1.11 -2.04 -5.76
CA LEU A 38 -1.21 -0.67 -6.27
C LEU A 38 -0.73 0.36 -5.23
N PRO A 39 -0.28 1.56 -5.61
CA PRO A 39 0.17 2.58 -4.67
C PRO A 39 -0.97 3.30 -3.96
N GLU A 40 -0.67 4.05 -2.91
CA GLU A 40 -1.62 4.98 -2.26
C GLU A 40 -2.14 5.99 -3.29
N ASN A 41 -3.44 6.32 -3.22
CA ASN A 41 -4.11 7.25 -4.14
C ASN A 41 -4.04 6.84 -5.63
N PHE A 42 -3.95 5.53 -5.92
CA PHE A 42 -3.79 5.03 -7.28
C PHE A 42 -4.88 5.54 -8.24
N ALA A 43 -6.13 5.58 -7.77
CA ALA A 43 -7.28 6.00 -8.59
C ALA A 43 -7.46 7.52 -8.66
N LEU A 44 -6.98 8.27 -7.65
CA LEU A 44 -7.16 9.71 -7.59
C LEU A 44 -6.04 10.37 -6.78
N MET A 45 -5.17 11.12 -7.43
CA MET A 45 -4.30 12.08 -6.78
C MET A 45 -4.99 13.46 -6.86
N PRO A 46 -5.57 13.96 -5.76
CA PRO A 46 -6.44 15.14 -5.79
C PRO A 46 -5.64 16.43 -6.00
N GLU A 47 -6.23 17.41 -6.67
CA GLU A 47 -5.73 18.79 -6.72
C GLU A 47 -6.07 19.53 -5.43
N HIS A 48 -7.24 19.23 -4.86
CA HIS A 48 -7.71 19.82 -3.61
C HIS A 48 -8.16 18.73 -2.63
N GLY A 49 -8.00 18.95 -1.32
CA GLY A 49 -8.36 17.97 -0.29
C GLY A 49 -9.84 17.52 -0.36
N THR A 50 -10.74 18.39 -0.83
CA THR A 50 -12.18 18.09 -0.99
C THR A 50 -12.51 17.16 -2.18
N ASP A 51 -11.59 16.96 -3.12
CA ASP A 51 -11.86 16.14 -4.31
C ASP A 51 -12.05 14.67 -3.96
N LYS A 52 -11.37 14.19 -2.94
CA LYS A 52 -11.56 12.81 -2.45
C LYS A 52 -13.01 12.51 -2.06
N ALA A 53 -13.70 13.48 -1.44
CA ALA A 53 -15.11 13.30 -1.05
C ALA A 53 -16.05 13.20 -2.25
N LYS A 54 -15.73 13.88 -3.38
CA LYS A 54 -16.54 13.82 -4.61
C LYS A 54 -16.46 12.46 -5.31
N HIS A 55 -15.36 11.74 -5.13
CA HIS A 55 -15.09 10.44 -5.74
C HIS A 55 -15.15 9.28 -4.74
N ALA A 56 -15.60 9.55 -3.52
CA ALA A 56 -15.72 8.52 -2.50
C ALA A 56 -16.88 7.57 -2.80
N GLU A 57 -16.60 6.29 -2.69
CA GLU A 57 -17.56 5.22 -2.94
C GLU A 57 -18.08 4.63 -1.63
N ALA A 58 -19.28 4.05 -1.67
CA ALA A 58 -19.79 3.23 -0.58
C ALA A 58 -19.03 1.88 -0.55
N PRO A 59 -18.76 1.30 0.63
CA PRO A 59 -18.16 -0.02 0.69
C PRO A 59 -18.98 -1.06 -0.09
N GLY A 60 -18.31 -1.78 -0.99
CA GLY A 60 -18.90 -2.83 -1.80
C GLY A 60 -19.56 -2.38 -3.12
N SER A 61 -19.53 -1.09 -3.46
CA SER A 61 -20.08 -0.61 -4.73
C SER A 61 -19.43 0.67 -5.21
N GLY A 62 -19.27 0.79 -6.54
CA GLY A 62 -18.76 1.98 -7.20
C GLY A 62 -17.74 1.65 -8.29
N PRO A 63 -17.51 2.58 -9.23
CA PRO A 63 -16.70 2.34 -10.42
C PRO A 63 -15.25 1.94 -10.13
N ILE A 64 -14.62 2.45 -9.07
CA ILE A 64 -13.26 2.08 -8.71
C ILE A 64 -13.24 0.63 -8.15
N GLN A 65 -14.19 0.29 -7.28
CA GLN A 65 -14.30 -1.07 -6.73
C GLN A 65 -14.67 -2.09 -7.82
N ASP A 66 -15.59 -1.73 -8.74
CA ASP A 66 -15.97 -2.58 -9.88
C ASP A 66 -14.77 -2.80 -10.82
N PHE A 67 -13.98 -1.76 -11.07
CA PHE A 67 -12.72 -1.87 -11.82
C PHE A 67 -11.76 -2.85 -11.16
N LEU A 68 -11.51 -2.73 -9.85
CA LEU A 68 -10.58 -3.59 -9.10
C LEU A 68 -11.01 -5.05 -9.13
N ALA A 69 -12.30 -5.33 -8.86
CA ALA A 69 -12.87 -6.66 -8.93
C ALA A 69 -12.76 -7.25 -10.35
N GLY A 70 -13.08 -6.42 -11.36
CA GLY A 70 -12.95 -6.78 -12.77
C GLY A 70 -11.51 -7.06 -13.20
N ALA A 71 -10.55 -6.22 -12.80
CA ALA A 71 -9.13 -6.41 -13.11
C ALA A 71 -8.56 -7.68 -12.45
N ALA A 72 -8.84 -7.89 -11.16
CA ALA A 72 -8.44 -9.11 -10.46
C ALA A 72 -8.94 -10.38 -11.18
N LYS A 73 -10.20 -10.36 -11.63
CA LYS A 73 -10.81 -11.48 -12.37
C LYS A 73 -10.25 -11.63 -13.79
N ARG A 74 -10.07 -10.54 -14.55
CA ARG A 74 -9.54 -10.59 -15.93
C ARG A 74 -8.12 -11.15 -15.95
N HIS A 75 -7.29 -10.69 -15.05
CA HIS A 75 -5.86 -11.02 -15.00
C HIS A 75 -5.54 -12.20 -14.09
N GLN A 76 -6.54 -12.78 -13.40
CA GLN A 76 -6.41 -13.91 -12.48
C GLN A 76 -5.38 -13.68 -11.37
N LEU A 77 -5.33 -12.43 -10.85
CA LEU A 77 -4.40 -11.97 -9.81
C LEU A 77 -5.13 -11.63 -8.51
N TRP A 78 -4.46 -11.81 -7.40
CA TRP A 78 -4.76 -11.07 -6.18
C TRP A 78 -4.39 -9.60 -6.38
N VAL A 79 -5.30 -8.68 -6.05
CA VAL A 79 -5.06 -7.24 -6.16
C VAL A 79 -5.24 -6.58 -4.80
N VAL A 80 -4.16 -5.96 -4.29
CA VAL A 80 -4.20 -5.06 -3.14
C VAL A 80 -4.29 -3.64 -3.67
N ALA A 81 -5.40 -2.96 -3.38
CA ALA A 81 -5.79 -1.72 -4.08
C ALA A 81 -5.03 -0.45 -3.67
N GLY A 82 -3.98 -0.56 -2.87
CA GLY A 82 -3.25 0.63 -2.43
C GLY A 82 -4.08 1.53 -1.52
N SER A 83 -4.66 2.60 -2.07
CA SER A 83 -5.75 3.28 -1.38
C SER A 83 -6.71 3.99 -2.34
N MET A 84 -7.97 4.04 -1.95
CA MET A 84 -9.05 4.76 -2.59
C MET A 84 -9.95 5.44 -1.54
N PRO A 85 -10.69 6.51 -1.90
CA PRO A 85 -11.60 7.16 -0.96
C PRO A 85 -12.89 6.34 -0.77
N LEU A 86 -13.24 6.04 0.49
CA LEU A 86 -14.52 5.44 0.86
C LEU A 86 -15.31 6.35 1.80
N VAL A 87 -16.62 6.43 1.61
CA VAL A 87 -17.50 7.17 2.52
C VAL A 87 -17.58 6.47 3.89
N SER A 88 -17.81 7.27 4.94
CA SER A 88 -18.26 6.76 6.23
C SER A 88 -19.79 6.75 6.27
N PRO A 89 -20.44 5.62 6.60
CA PRO A 89 -21.88 5.58 6.76
C PRO A 89 -22.39 6.47 7.92
N GLU A 90 -21.53 6.77 8.86
CA GLU A 90 -21.88 7.41 10.15
C GLU A 90 -21.62 8.91 10.18
N ILE A 91 -20.86 9.45 9.24
CA ILE A 91 -20.40 10.85 9.29
C ILE A 91 -20.84 11.59 8.03
N ALA A 92 -21.54 12.72 8.20
CA ALA A 92 -21.94 13.61 7.10
C ALA A 92 -20.70 14.09 6.31
N ALA A 93 -20.65 13.74 5.18
CA ALA A 93 -19.89 13.66 3.94
C ALA A 93 -18.82 14.71 3.59
N GLN A 94 -18.01 15.22 4.50
CA GLN A 94 -16.84 16.03 4.11
C GLN A 94 -15.50 15.30 4.28
N ARG A 95 -15.44 14.27 5.11
CA ARG A 95 -14.24 13.44 5.32
C ARG A 95 -14.50 12.00 4.94
N VAL A 96 -13.50 11.34 4.39
CA VAL A 96 -13.56 9.98 3.86
C VAL A 96 -12.45 9.12 4.44
N TYR A 97 -12.57 7.80 4.36
CA TYR A 97 -11.45 6.91 4.67
C TYR A 97 -10.53 6.75 3.46
N GLY A 98 -9.22 6.73 3.69
CA GLY A 98 -8.26 6.14 2.75
C GLY A 98 -8.29 4.63 2.95
N ALA A 99 -8.92 3.92 2.04
CA ALA A 99 -9.21 2.50 2.22
C ALA A 99 -8.50 1.63 1.19
N CYS A 100 -8.01 0.48 1.64
CA CYS A 100 -7.33 -0.52 0.83
C CYS A 100 -8.15 -1.81 0.79
N PRO A 101 -9.05 -1.99 -0.18
CA PRO A 101 -9.69 -3.28 -0.42
C PRO A 101 -8.72 -4.27 -1.06
N VAL A 102 -8.94 -5.56 -0.81
CA VAL A 102 -8.19 -6.67 -1.41
C VAL A 102 -9.15 -7.59 -2.15
N TYR A 103 -8.83 -7.89 -3.39
CA TYR A 103 -9.63 -8.77 -4.25
C TYR A 103 -8.85 -10.05 -4.61
N ASP A 104 -9.55 -11.17 -4.62
CA ASP A 104 -9.00 -12.45 -5.10
C ASP A 104 -9.13 -12.58 -6.64
N PRO A 105 -8.54 -13.63 -7.25
CA PRO A 105 -8.62 -13.87 -8.70
C PRO A 105 -10.04 -14.12 -9.23
N GLN A 106 -11.03 -14.32 -8.38
CA GLN A 106 -12.45 -14.43 -8.76
C GLN A 106 -13.15 -13.05 -8.75
N GLY A 107 -12.44 -11.99 -8.32
CA GLY A 107 -12.97 -10.64 -8.15
C GLY A 107 -13.77 -10.46 -6.85
N ALA A 108 -13.68 -11.42 -5.92
CA ALA A 108 -14.33 -11.30 -4.63
C ALA A 108 -13.50 -10.45 -3.67
N ALA A 109 -14.14 -9.50 -2.99
CA ALA A 109 -13.50 -8.72 -1.91
C ALA A 109 -13.23 -9.63 -0.71
N ARG A 110 -11.97 -9.66 -0.27
CA ARG A 110 -11.49 -10.55 0.81
C ARG A 110 -11.11 -9.80 2.07
N ALA A 111 -10.73 -8.54 1.96
CA ALA A 111 -10.39 -7.68 3.08
C ALA A 111 -10.61 -6.21 2.72
N LEU A 112 -10.75 -5.38 3.74
CA LEU A 112 -10.82 -3.93 3.62
C LEU A 112 -10.08 -3.30 4.81
N TYR A 113 -8.97 -2.63 4.55
CA TYR A 113 -8.24 -1.86 5.55
C TYR A 113 -8.53 -0.37 5.39
N ARG A 114 -8.73 0.34 6.50
CA ARG A 114 -8.84 1.81 6.57
C ARG A 114 -7.59 2.36 7.23
N LYS A 115 -6.92 3.29 6.57
CA LYS A 115 -5.68 3.91 7.07
C LYS A 115 -5.84 4.42 8.50
N ILE A 116 -4.99 3.96 9.40
CA ILE A 116 -5.04 4.32 10.83
C ILE A 116 -4.32 5.64 11.08
N HIS A 117 -3.09 5.79 10.58
CA HIS A 117 -2.26 6.96 10.89
C HIS A 117 -2.33 7.98 9.75
N LEU A 118 -2.86 9.15 10.06
CA LEU A 118 -3.00 10.26 9.12
C LEU A 118 -1.76 11.16 9.13
N PHE A 119 -1.38 11.63 7.93
CA PHE A 119 -0.18 12.41 7.72
C PHE A 119 -0.41 13.89 8.07
N ASP A 120 -0.34 14.21 9.36
CA ASP A 120 -0.42 15.55 9.90
C ASP A 120 0.97 15.97 10.41
N VAL A 121 1.73 16.69 9.56
CA VAL A 121 3.12 17.05 9.86
C VAL A 121 3.47 18.44 9.36
N ASP A 122 4.43 19.08 10.03
CA ASP A 122 5.08 20.30 9.60
C ASP A 122 6.57 20.01 9.34
N LEU A 123 6.99 20.19 8.10
CA LEU A 123 8.39 20.09 7.69
C LEU A 123 8.98 21.50 7.64
N VAL A 124 9.35 22.01 8.80
CA VAL A 124 9.71 23.43 9.02
C VAL A 124 10.82 23.90 8.08
N ASP A 125 11.86 23.07 7.87
CA ASP A 125 13.01 23.40 7.02
C ASP A 125 12.65 23.55 5.53
N LYS A 126 11.49 22.98 5.12
CA LYS A 126 11.00 22.98 3.73
C LYS A 126 9.76 23.83 3.53
N GLN A 127 9.23 24.43 4.58
CA GLN A 127 7.96 25.17 4.57
C GLN A 127 6.78 24.32 4.02
N GLU A 128 6.84 23.01 4.23
CA GLU A 128 5.79 22.08 3.84
C GLU A 128 4.92 21.74 5.05
N SER A 129 3.62 21.86 4.93
CA SER A 129 2.65 21.49 5.96
C SER A 129 1.57 20.59 5.38
N TYR A 130 1.31 19.50 6.04
CA TYR A 130 0.31 18.51 5.65
C TYR A 130 -0.69 18.30 6.78
N ARG A 131 -1.98 18.25 6.45
CA ARG A 131 -3.09 18.02 7.37
C ARG A 131 -4.09 17.06 6.73
N GLU A 132 -3.71 15.79 6.66
CA GLU A 132 -4.56 14.75 6.06
C GLU A 132 -5.89 14.62 6.80
N SER A 133 -5.90 14.83 8.12
CA SER A 133 -7.09 14.79 8.97
C SER A 133 -8.17 15.83 8.61
N ASN A 134 -7.83 16.89 7.85
CA ASN A 134 -8.82 17.84 7.37
C ASN A 134 -9.83 17.22 6.40
N SER A 135 -9.42 16.22 5.61
CA SER A 135 -10.23 15.57 4.58
C SER A 135 -10.41 14.07 4.79
N MET A 136 -9.63 13.46 5.69
CA MET A 136 -9.63 12.03 5.92
C MET A 136 -10.06 11.68 7.34
N LEU A 137 -10.62 10.48 7.49
CA LEU A 137 -10.93 9.84 8.75
C LEU A 137 -9.88 8.75 9.05
N ALA A 138 -9.47 8.64 10.30
CA ALA A 138 -8.63 7.55 10.75
C ALA A 138 -9.45 6.27 10.92
N GLY A 139 -8.91 5.14 10.46
CA GLY A 139 -9.37 3.81 10.84
C GLY A 139 -8.87 3.43 12.24
N ASP A 140 -9.30 2.28 12.73
CA ASP A 140 -9.00 1.78 14.08
C ASP A 140 -8.72 0.27 14.14
N GLU A 141 -8.86 -0.43 13.01
CA GLU A 141 -8.70 -1.88 12.93
C GLU A 141 -7.44 -2.29 12.18
N LEU A 142 -6.69 -3.24 12.74
CA LEU A 142 -5.63 -3.95 12.02
C LEU A 142 -6.26 -5.02 11.15
N VAL A 143 -5.75 -5.18 9.94
CA VAL A 143 -6.29 -6.14 8.98
C VAL A 143 -5.18 -7.02 8.42
N THR A 144 -5.42 -8.34 8.47
CA THR A 144 -4.61 -9.33 7.76
C THR A 144 -5.47 -10.12 6.78
N VAL A 145 -4.87 -10.63 5.71
CA VAL A 145 -5.53 -11.46 4.72
C VAL A 145 -4.62 -12.57 4.21
N ASP A 146 -5.16 -13.79 4.10
CA ASP A 146 -4.41 -14.93 3.57
C ASP A 146 -4.37 -14.89 2.03
N THR A 147 -3.18 -15.03 1.47
CA THR A 147 -2.93 -15.08 0.02
C THR A 147 -1.90 -16.18 -0.30
N PRO A 148 -1.74 -16.57 -1.58
CA PRO A 148 -0.68 -17.50 -1.97
C PRO A 148 0.74 -17.05 -1.61
N CYS A 149 0.98 -15.74 -1.48
CA CYS A 149 2.27 -15.18 -1.08
C CYS A 149 2.51 -15.24 0.44
N GLY A 150 1.52 -15.62 1.23
CA GLY A 150 1.53 -15.62 2.69
C GLY A 150 0.41 -14.75 3.27
N ARG A 151 0.35 -14.67 4.60
CA ARG A 151 -0.58 -13.75 5.29
C ARG A 151 -0.06 -12.33 5.21
N ILE A 152 -0.82 -11.48 4.53
CA ILE A 152 -0.48 -10.07 4.33
C ILE A 152 -1.02 -9.24 5.49
N GLY A 153 -0.18 -8.44 6.12
CA GLY A 153 -0.57 -7.33 6.97
C GLY A 153 -0.72 -6.05 6.13
N LEU A 154 -1.91 -5.46 6.14
CA LEU A 154 -2.23 -4.28 5.34
C LEU A 154 -1.82 -3.00 6.08
N THR A 155 -1.08 -2.13 5.40
CA THR A 155 -0.71 -0.79 5.88
C THR A 155 -0.78 0.21 4.72
N ILE A 156 -0.80 1.52 5.01
CA ILE A 156 -0.76 2.58 4.00
C ILE A 156 0.21 3.68 4.45
N CYS A 157 1.26 3.92 3.68
CA CYS A 157 2.13 5.11 3.69
C CYS A 157 2.63 5.51 5.09
N TYR A 158 1.96 6.45 5.75
CA TYR A 158 2.38 7.00 7.04
C TYR A 158 2.42 5.95 8.15
N ASP A 159 1.63 4.87 8.02
CA ASP A 159 1.66 3.70 8.91
C ASP A 159 3.08 3.12 9.04
N LEU A 160 3.92 3.26 8.01
CA LEU A 160 5.31 2.81 8.00
C LEU A 160 6.13 3.37 9.19
N ARG A 161 5.73 4.49 9.77
CA ARG A 161 6.46 5.14 10.88
C ARG A 161 6.14 4.55 12.25
N PHE A 162 5.15 3.67 12.35
CA PHE A 162 4.62 3.12 13.60
C PHE A 162 4.97 1.64 13.76
N PRO A 163 6.16 1.32 14.32
CA PRO A 163 6.64 -0.06 14.44
C PRO A 163 5.71 -0.97 15.24
N GLU A 164 4.99 -0.42 16.21
CA GLU A 164 4.01 -1.12 17.04
C GLU A 164 2.89 -1.74 16.20
N MET A 165 2.45 -1.07 15.13
CA MET A 165 1.46 -1.60 14.21
C MET A 165 1.96 -2.88 13.51
N PHE A 166 3.17 -2.83 12.96
CA PHE A 166 3.79 -3.97 12.28
C PHE A 166 3.99 -5.15 13.23
N ARG A 167 4.35 -4.85 14.48
CA ARG A 167 4.52 -5.87 15.51
C ARG A 167 3.21 -6.58 15.83
N ARG A 168 2.11 -5.85 15.95
CA ARG A 168 0.78 -6.43 16.17
C ARG A 168 0.31 -7.24 14.96
N LEU A 169 0.54 -6.77 13.74
CA LEU A 169 0.25 -7.55 12.52
C LEU A 169 1.02 -8.88 12.49
N VAL A 170 2.28 -8.91 12.97
CA VAL A 170 3.04 -10.17 13.13
C VAL A 170 2.42 -11.07 14.19
N ASP A 171 1.94 -10.51 15.30
CA ASP A 171 1.25 -11.29 16.33
C ASP A 171 -0.06 -11.89 15.79
N ASP A 172 -0.70 -11.24 14.79
CA ASP A 172 -1.84 -11.75 14.01
C ASP A 172 -1.41 -12.69 12.86
N GLY A 173 -0.13 -13.05 12.78
CA GLY A 173 0.42 -14.04 11.85
C GLY A 173 0.92 -13.50 10.52
N ALA A 174 1.03 -12.19 10.33
CA ALA A 174 1.54 -11.62 9.08
C ALA A 174 2.98 -12.08 8.78
N THR A 175 3.22 -12.45 7.53
CA THR A 175 4.52 -12.85 6.96
C THR A 175 4.95 -11.96 5.80
N VAL A 176 4.01 -11.13 5.33
CA VAL A 176 4.21 -10.13 4.28
C VAL A 176 3.54 -8.83 4.73
N PHE A 177 4.15 -7.70 4.50
CA PHE A 177 3.51 -6.39 4.64
C PHE A 177 3.37 -5.72 3.29
N THR A 178 2.22 -5.11 3.03
CA THR A 178 2.07 -4.17 1.92
C THR A 178 2.11 -2.75 2.45
N VAL A 179 2.90 -1.87 1.79
CA VAL A 179 3.08 -0.47 2.17
C VAL A 179 2.85 0.43 0.95
N PRO A 180 1.61 0.48 0.41
CA PRO A 180 1.26 1.45 -0.62
C PRO A 180 1.49 2.88 -0.13
N ALA A 181 2.15 3.71 -0.93
CA ALA A 181 2.54 5.04 -0.47
C ALA A 181 2.50 6.12 -1.55
N ALA A 182 2.26 7.35 -1.10
CA ALA A 182 2.54 8.60 -1.80
C ALA A 182 3.56 9.41 -0.95
N PHE A 183 4.70 8.80 -0.67
CA PHE A 183 5.72 9.33 0.24
C PHE A 183 6.34 10.59 -0.36
N THR A 184 6.41 11.69 0.41
CA THR A 184 6.98 12.93 -0.11
C THR A 184 8.45 12.74 -0.49
N GLU A 185 8.91 13.44 -1.51
CA GLU A 185 10.30 13.37 -1.97
C GLU A 185 11.28 13.70 -0.85
N THR A 186 10.99 14.72 -0.05
CA THR A 186 11.82 15.17 1.08
C THR A 186 12.05 14.06 2.10
N THR A 187 10.96 13.47 2.59
CA THR A 187 11.06 12.41 3.61
C THR A 187 11.42 11.05 3.00
N GLY A 188 11.11 10.85 1.73
CA GLY A 188 11.46 9.64 1.00
C GLY A 188 12.97 9.43 0.90
N LYS A 189 13.69 10.46 0.45
CA LYS A 189 15.16 10.45 0.36
C LYS A 189 15.84 10.08 1.70
N ALA A 190 15.27 10.52 2.81
CA ALA A 190 15.87 10.29 4.11
C ALA A 190 15.43 8.98 4.79
N HIS A 191 14.19 8.52 4.58
CA HIS A 191 13.58 7.52 5.45
C HIS A 191 13.08 6.27 4.73
N TRP A 192 12.68 6.33 3.45
CA TRP A 192 11.93 5.28 2.78
C TRP A 192 12.61 3.91 2.83
N HIS A 193 13.79 3.82 2.28
CA HIS A 193 14.56 2.55 2.25
C HIS A 193 14.89 2.04 3.65
N THR A 194 15.30 2.94 4.54
CA THR A 194 15.68 2.57 5.91
C THR A 194 14.50 1.98 6.66
N LEU A 195 13.33 2.64 6.61
CA LEU A 195 12.16 2.18 7.33
C LEU A 195 11.60 0.88 6.77
N LEU A 196 11.49 0.73 5.44
CA LEU A 196 11.00 -0.51 4.82
C LEU A 196 11.87 -1.71 5.18
N ARG A 197 13.18 -1.53 5.08
CA ARG A 197 14.14 -2.58 5.46
C ARG A 197 14.08 -2.88 6.96
N ALA A 198 13.91 -1.86 7.81
CA ALA A 198 13.73 -2.06 9.25
C ALA A 198 12.48 -2.91 9.53
N ARG A 199 11.32 -2.59 8.89
CA ARG A 199 10.09 -3.38 9.04
C ARG A 199 10.28 -4.83 8.59
N ALA A 200 11.01 -5.07 7.50
CA ALA A 200 11.32 -6.42 7.05
C ALA A 200 12.18 -7.18 8.08
N ILE A 201 13.30 -6.58 8.51
CA ILE A 201 14.31 -7.20 9.38
C ILE A 201 13.73 -7.51 10.77
N GLU A 202 13.14 -6.50 11.41
CA GLU A 202 12.67 -6.65 12.80
C GLU A 202 11.49 -7.61 12.95
N ASN A 203 10.73 -7.84 11.87
CA ASN A 203 9.55 -8.69 11.84
C ASN A 203 9.79 -10.01 11.11
N LEU A 204 10.96 -10.21 10.50
CA LEU A 204 11.30 -11.37 9.67
C LEU A 204 10.15 -11.66 8.68
N ALA A 205 9.79 -10.64 7.90
CA ALA A 205 8.66 -10.64 6.96
C ALA A 205 9.06 -9.95 5.65
N TYR A 206 8.41 -10.32 4.54
CA TYR A 206 8.54 -9.58 3.29
C TYR A 206 7.88 -8.21 3.40
N VAL A 207 8.38 -7.25 2.61
CA VAL A 207 7.74 -5.94 2.42
C VAL A 207 7.57 -5.68 0.93
N ILE A 208 6.33 -5.40 0.51
CA ILE A 208 5.97 -5.01 -0.86
C ILE A 208 5.49 -3.55 -0.79
N ALA A 209 6.26 -2.63 -1.34
CA ALA A 209 6.06 -1.20 -1.14
C ALA A 209 5.94 -0.45 -2.48
N PRO A 210 4.74 -0.42 -3.09
CA PRO A 210 4.47 0.39 -4.27
C PRO A 210 4.37 1.87 -3.90
N GLY A 211 4.90 2.74 -4.76
CA GLY A 211 4.92 4.19 -4.55
C GLY A 211 4.33 5.00 -5.70
N GLN A 212 3.73 6.12 -5.38
CA GLN A 212 3.53 7.20 -6.33
C GLN A 212 4.88 7.88 -6.58
N TYR A 213 5.15 8.32 -7.82
CA TYR A 213 6.40 8.98 -8.17
C TYR A 213 6.16 10.31 -8.89
N GLY A 214 7.16 11.19 -8.79
CA GLY A 214 7.24 12.41 -9.59
C GLY A 214 6.31 13.52 -9.10
N ARG A 215 6.01 14.46 -9.99
CA ARG A 215 5.25 15.68 -9.68
C ARG A 215 3.75 15.45 -9.84
N HIS A 216 2.97 16.01 -8.92
CA HIS A 216 1.51 15.95 -8.91
C HIS A 216 0.89 17.35 -9.04
N PRO A 217 -0.44 17.45 -9.36
CA PRO A 217 -1.10 18.71 -9.66
C PRO A 217 -1.00 19.80 -8.57
N ASP A 218 -0.97 19.41 -7.30
CA ASP A 218 -0.85 20.31 -6.14
C ASP A 218 0.61 20.77 -5.86
N ASN A 219 1.51 20.64 -6.84
CA ASN A 219 2.96 20.85 -6.72
C ASN A 219 3.68 19.92 -5.75
N ARG A 220 3.01 18.92 -5.20
CA ARG A 220 3.63 17.88 -4.41
C ARG A 220 4.51 17.00 -5.30
N SER A 221 5.69 16.64 -4.79
CA SER A 221 6.53 15.62 -5.38
C SER A 221 6.58 14.39 -4.49
N THR A 222 6.40 13.21 -5.10
CA THR A 222 6.53 11.92 -4.43
C THR A 222 7.78 11.19 -4.86
N PHE A 223 8.31 10.36 -3.96
CA PHE A 223 9.66 9.83 -4.05
C PHE A 223 9.81 8.69 -5.04
N GLY A 224 8.73 7.95 -5.35
CA GLY A 224 8.82 6.72 -6.14
C GLY A 224 9.51 5.61 -5.36
N HIS A 225 10.55 5.04 -5.98
CA HIS A 225 11.33 3.98 -5.37
C HIS A 225 10.48 2.81 -4.87
N SER A 226 9.49 2.39 -5.71
CA SER A 226 8.73 1.17 -5.43
C SER A 226 9.68 0.00 -5.31
N LEU A 227 9.55 -0.81 -4.25
CA LEU A 227 10.50 -1.88 -4.00
C LEU A 227 9.87 -3.09 -3.30
N ILE A 228 10.57 -4.22 -3.36
CA ILE A 228 10.26 -5.43 -2.60
C ILE A 228 11.49 -5.81 -1.78
N CYS A 229 11.30 -6.00 -0.46
CA CYS A 229 12.34 -6.47 0.45
C CYS A 229 12.04 -7.91 0.92
N ASP A 230 13.08 -8.72 1.05
CA ASP A 230 13.01 -10.02 1.72
C ASP A 230 13.01 -9.87 3.25
N PRO A 231 12.70 -10.94 4.01
CA PRO A 231 12.71 -10.91 5.48
C PRO A 231 14.07 -10.62 6.13
N TRP A 232 15.17 -10.66 5.35
CA TRP A 232 16.51 -10.30 5.81
C TRP A 232 16.89 -8.86 5.50
N GLY A 233 15.94 -8.08 4.91
CA GLY A 233 16.11 -6.68 4.55
C GLY A 233 16.88 -6.44 3.26
N ARG A 234 17.04 -7.45 2.40
CA ARG A 234 17.61 -7.27 1.06
C ARG A 234 16.54 -6.70 0.14
N ILE A 235 16.89 -5.69 -0.63
CA ILE A 235 16.03 -5.22 -1.72
C ILE A 235 16.16 -6.21 -2.87
N LEU A 236 15.06 -6.88 -3.20
CA LEU A 236 15.02 -7.88 -4.27
C LEU A 236 14.80 -7.23 -5.64
N SER A 237 14.02 -6.18 -5.67
CA SER A 237 13.72 -5.40 -6.88
C SER A 237 13.33 -3.98 -6.50
N GLU A 238 13.67 -3.01 -7.35
CA GLU A 238 13.36 -1.59 -7.13
C GLU A 238 13.18 -0.85 -8.46
N ARG A 239 12.25 0.12 -8.47
CA ARG A 239 12.07 1.10 -9.56
C ARG A 239 12.10 2.50 -8.97
N ALA A 240 13.11 3.28 -9.31
CA ALA A 240 13.25 4.65 -8.81
C ALA A 240 12.21 5.59 -9.40
N GLU A 241 12.04 5.57 -10.74
CA GLU A 241 11.23 6.53 -11.48
C GLU A 241 10.42 5.86 -12.59
N GLY A 242 9.43 6.56 -13.12
CA GLY A 242 8.58 6.11 -14.22
C GLY A 242 7.46 5.19 -13.78
N ASN A 243 6.37 5.15 -14.56
CA ASN A 243 5.32 4.17 -14.41
C ASN A 243 5.85 2.76 -14.74
N GLY A 244 5.38 1.74 -14.05
CA GLY A 244 5.76 0.36 -14.32
C GLY A 244 5.66 -0.51 -13.07
N ILE A 245 6.15 -1.72 -13.17
CA ILE A 245 6.18 -2.68 -12.08
C ILE A 245 7.60 -2.96 -11.60
N VAL A 246 7.72 -3.41 -10.36
CA VAL A 246 8.83 -4.21 -9.86
C VAL A 246 8.28 -5.51 -9.34
N SER A 247 8.93 -6.63 -9.65
CA SER A 247 8.49 -7.94 -9.23
C SER A 247 9.61 -8.74 -8.59
N ALA A 248 9.24 -9.65 -7.70
CA ALA A 248 10.17 -10.58 -7.07
C ALA A 248 9.48 -11.89 -6.71
N ASP A 249 10.28 -12.94 -6.62
CA ASP A 249 9.82 -14.22 -6.12
C ASP A 249 9.68 -14.18 -4.59
N ILE A 250 8.54 -14.63 -4.10
CA ILE A 250 8.19 -14.74 -2.70
C ILE A 250 8.15 -16.22 -2.33
N ASP A 251 8.99 -16.63 -1.40
CA ASP A 251 8.90 -17.95 -0.75
C ASP A 251 8.07 -17.82 0.53
N PRO A 252 6.81 -18.30 0.55
CA PRO A 252 5.96 -18.22 1.76
C PRO A 252 6.51 -18.96 2.96
N GLY A 253 7.42 -19.92 2.75
CA GLY A 253 8.06 -20.69 3.82
C GLY A 253 9.25 -19.98 4.48
N LEU A 254 9.86 -19.01 3.78
CA LEU A 254 11.08 -18.33 4.26
C LEU A 254 10.88 -17.60 5.61
N PRO A 255 9.79 -16.84 5.84
CA PRO A 255 9.59 -16.19 7.14
C PRO A 255 9.53 -17.17 8.30
N ALA A 256 8.81 -18.30 8.15
CA ALA A 256 8.71 -19.30 9.19
C ALA A 256 10.07 -19.96 9.48
N LYS A 257 10.83 -20.28 8.42
CA LYS A 257 12.19 -20.81 8.54
C LYS A 257 13.09 -19.84 9.31
N LEU A 258 13.14 -18.58 8.89
CA LEU A 258 13.98 -17.57 9.55
C LEU A 258 13.58 -17.33 11.00
N ARG A 259 12.27 -17.29 11.31
CA ARG A 259 11.77 -17.13 12.68
C ARG A 259 12.15 -18.32 13.58
N SER A 260 12.32 -19.52 13.01
CA SER A 260 12.80 -20.69 13.73
C SER A 260 14.32 -20.64 13.95
N GLU A 261 15.10 -20.27 12.92
CA GLU A 261 16.57 -20.23 12.97
C GLU A 261 17.10 -19.00 13.72
N PHE A 262 16.39 -17.89 13.65
CA PHE A 262 16.70 -16.62 14.32
C PHE A 262 15.48 -16.12 15.11
N PRO A 263 15.24 -16.65 16.35
CA PRO A 263 13.98 -16.49 17.08
C PRO A 263 13.83 -15.12 17.76
N ALA A 264 14.19 -14.01 17.09
CA ALA A 264 14.14 -12.66 17.63
C ALA A 264 12.73 -12.29 18.11
N LEU A 265 11.67 -12.73 17.38
CA LEU A 265 10.28 -12.48 17.77
C LEU A 265 9.88 -13.22 19.06
N ALA A 266 10.35 -14.46 19.24
CA ALA A 266 10.09 -15.25 20.44
C ALA A 266 10.86 -14.72 21.67
N ASN A 267 11.98 -14.05 21.44
CA ASN A 267 12.82 -13.48 22.50
C ASN A 267 12.33 -12.13 23.04
N ARG A 268 11.19 -11.60 22.52
CA ARG A 268 10.59 -10.35 23.02
C ARG A 268 10.22 -10.48 24.50
N ARG A 269 10.50 -9.44 25.28
CA ARG A 269 10.14 -9.32 26.70
C ARG A 269 9.01 -8.31 26.93
N LEU A 270 8.95 -7.27 26.09
CA LEU A 270 7.88 -6.28 26.09
C LEU A 270 6.85 -6.66 25.01
N ARG A 271 5.57 -6.58 25.34
CA ARG A 271 4.44 -6.87 24.45
C ARG A 271 3.47 -5.69 24.41
#